data_b21276c74d3ea1a80b988911e09ee4bb
#
_entry.id   b21276c74d3ea1a80b988911e09ee4bb
#
_cell.length_a   1.000
_cell.length_b   1.000
_cell.length_c   1.000
_cell.angle_alpha   90.00
_cell.angle_beta   90.00
_cell.angle_gamma   90.00
#
_symmetry.space_group_name_H-M   'P 1'
#
loop_
_entity.id
_entity.type
_entity.pdbx_description
1 polymer ?
#
loop_
_entity_poly.entity_id
_entity_poly.type
_entity_poly.pdbx_seq_one_letter_code
_entity_poly.pdbx_strand_id
1 'polypeptide(L)'
;DNTELASNMWLWYNFLRTGRIDIWRMAEAMTRHTGEVDVYHIGPNAGLGSRHNVSHWGCGAKEARISQAAWNRFYYYLTTDERCGDLMTEVKDADHKLYDLDPMRLAQPRSEYPCTAPARLRIGPDWLAYAGNWMTEWERTGNTAYRDKIIAGMKSIAVLPNRLFTGPKALGFDPSTGIITTECDPKLETTNHLMTIMGGFEIANEMMRMIDIPEWKDAWLDHAARYKKKAWELSHSRFRVSHLMAYAAYHLRNTQMAEEAWKDLFTRLEHTPAPPFRITTILPPEVPSPL
;
A
#
# COMPACT_ATOMS: atom_id res chain seq x y z
N ASP A 1 -9.70 14.23 -3.63
CA ASP A 1 -9.65 13.37 -4.80
C ASP A 1 -8.46 12.38 -4.76
N ASN A 2 -7.91 12.07 -3.61
CA ASN A 2 -6.75 11.20 -3.54
C ASN A 2 -6.97 10.06 -2.53
N THR A 3 -7.63 9.00 -3.00
CA THR A 3 -7.94 7.81 -2.21
C THR A 3 -6.78 6.82 -2.15
N GLU A 4 -5.73 7.02 -2.93
CA GLU A 4 -4.60 6.09 -2.99
C GLU A 4 -3.64 6.15 -1.79
N LEU A 5 -3.83 7.08 -0.85
CA LEU A 5 -2.93 7.28 0.30
C LEU A 5 -3.33 6.51 1.56
N ALA A 6 -4.11 5.46 1.45
CA ALA A 6 -4.62 4.68 2.57
C ALA A 6 -5.38 5.52 3.63
N SER A 7 -6.05 6.57 3.19
CA SER A 7 -6.68 7.56 4.07
C SER A 7 -7.73 6.95 4.99
N ASN A 8 -8.53 5.99 4.51
CA ASN A 8 -9.49 5.28 5.32
C ASN A 8 -8.83 4.39 6.38
N MET A 9 -7.76 3.66 6.05
CA MET A 9 -7.02 2.87 7.04
C MET A 9 -6.42 3.76 8.14
N TRP A 10 -5.82 4.90 7.76
CA TRP A 10 -5.31 5.88 8.72
C TRP A 10 -6.42 6.41 9.64
N LEU A 11 -7.61 6.72 9.11
CA LEU A 11 -8.76 7.16 9.88
C LEU A 11 -9.25 6.08 10.84
N TRP A 12 -9.31 4.81 10.40
CA TRP A 12 -9.69 3.69 11.27
C TRP A 12 -8.71 3.50 12.41
N TYR A 13 -7.42 3.54 12.18
CA TYR A 13 -6.43 3.48 13.27
C TYR A 13 -6.61 4.62 14.27
N ASN A 14 -6.89 5.83 13.79
CA ASN A 14 -7.15 6.95 14.69
C ASN A 14 -8.46 6.78 15.46
N PHE A 15 -9.51 6.27 14.84
CA PHE A 15 -10.76 5.95 15.55
C PHE A 15 -10.53 4.88 16.64
N LEU A 16 -9.89 3.77 16.32
CA LEU A 16 -9.61 2.69 17.27
C LEU A 16 -8.78 3.17 18.46
N ARG A 17 -7.90 4.13 18.24
CA ARG A 17 -7.08 4.72 19.29
C ARG A 17 -7.83 5.73 20.16
N THR A 18 -8.79 6.44 19.62
CA THR A 18 -9.38 7.63 20.27
C THR A 18 -10.85 7.50 20.60
N GLY A 19 -11.59 6.63 19.92
CA GLY A 19 -13.05 6.50 20.05
C GLY A 19 -13.84 7.71 19.51
N ARG A 20 -13.22 8.63 18.79
CA ARG A 20 -13.84 9.86 18.32
C ARG A 20 -14.85 9.62 17.22
N ILE A 21 -16.11 10.06 17.44
CA ILE A 21 -17.21 9.87 16.49
C ILE A 21 -17.06 10.67 15.19
N ASP A 22 -16.40 11.81 15.21
CA ASP A 22 -16.12 12.59 14.00
C ASP A 22 -15.12 11.87 13.08
N ILE A 23 -14.12 11.20 13.67
CA ILE A 23 -13.18 10.34 12.92
C ILE A 23 -13.92 9.13 12.35
N TRP A 24 -14.81 8.49 13.12
CA TRP A 24 -15.65 7.39 12.64
C TRP A 24 -16.41 7.78 11.37
N ARG A 25 -17.15 8.90 11.43
CA ARG A 25 -17.97 9.37 10.30
C ARG A 25 -17.12 9.62 9.04
N MET A 26 -15.92 10.19 9.21
CA MET A 26 -15.02 10.43 8.10
C MET A 26 -14.44 9.12 7.57
N ALA A 27 -14.09 8.17 8.45
CA ALA A 27 -13.58 6.85 8.08
C ALA A 27 -14.63 6.05 7.30
N GLU A 28 -15.89 6.06 7.73
CA GLU A 28 -17.00 5.45 7.02
C GLU A 28 -17.17 6.07 5.62
N ALA A 29 -17.27 7.39 5.54
CA ALA A 29 -17.44 8.10 4.28
C ALA A 29 -16.29 7.79 3.30
N MET A 30 -15.05 7.79 3.79
CA MET A 30 -13.87 7.47 2.98
C MET A 30 -13.86 5.99 2.54
N THR A 31 -14.27 5.06 3.40
CA THR A 31 -14.35 3.64 3.07
C THR A 31 -15.38 3.38 1.99
N ARG A 32 -16.57 3.97 2.11
CA ARG A 32 -17.61 3.88 1.07
C ARG A 32 -17.14 4.51 -0.24
N HIS A 33 -16.55 5.70 -0.18
CA HIS A 33 -16.03 6.36 -1.38
C HIS A 33 -14.99 5.50 -2.09
N THR A 34 -13.99 5.01 -1.35
CA THR A 34 -12.91 4.20 -1.94
C THR A 34 -13.44 2.88 -2.50
N GLY A 35 -14.31 2.20 -1.78
CA GLY A 35 -14.82 0.88 -2.18
C GLY A 35 -15.93 0.94 -3.22
N GLU A 36 -16.81 1.94 -3.17
CA GLU A 36 -18.01 2.00 -4.02
C GLU A 36 -17.85 2.91 -5.25
N VAL A 37 -16.98 3.92 -5.19
CA VAL A 37 -16.87 4.95 -6.25
C VAL A 37 -15.58 4.82 -7.06
N ASP A 38 -14.45 4.55 -6.41
CA ASP A 38 -13.15 4.57 -7.06
C ASP A 38 -12.74 3.23 -7.69
N VAL A 39 -13.60 2.23 -7.62
CA VAL A 39 -13.38 0.88 -8.14
C VAL A 39 -14.28 0.59 -9.32
N TYR A 40 -13.77 -0.13 -10.29
CA TYR A 40 -14.56 -0.73 -11.34
C TYR A 40 -15.24 -2.01 -10.82
N HIS A 41 -16.55 -2.04 -10.80
CA HIS A 41 -17.32 -3.20 -10.33
C HIS A 41 -17.63 -4.21 -11.44
N ILE A 42 -17.62 -3.76 -12.67
CA ILE A 42 -17.96 -4.57 -13.85
C ILE A 42 -16.96 -4.35 -14.98
N GLY A 43 -16.97 -5.27 -15.93
CA GLY A 43 -16.15 -5.17 -17.14
C GLY A 43 -14.69 -5.65 -16.93
N PRO A 44 -13.83 -5.38 -17.91
CA PRO A 44 -12.47 -5.94 -17.93
C PRO A 44 -11.58 -5.43 -16.77
N ASN A 45 -11.93 -4.28 -16.19
CA ASN A 45 -11.16 -3.68 -15.10
C ASN A 45 -11.75 -3.95 -13.70
N ALA A 46 -12.79 -4.82 -13.58
CA ALA A 46 -13.43 -5.10 -12.30
C ALA A 46 -12.37 -5.47 -11.22
N GLY A 47 -12.52 -4.93 -10.02
CA GLY A 47 -11.59 -5.10 -8.90
C GLY A 47 -10.37 -4.15 -8.91
N LEU A 48 -10.23 -3.30 -9.92
CA LEU A 48 -9.17 -2.28 -9.99
C LEU A 48 -9.73 -0.89 -9.81
N GLY A 49 -8.97 -0.01 -9.17
CA GLY A 49 -9.34 1.38 -8.98
C GLY A 49 -8.74 2.34 -10.01
N SER A 50 -9.34 3.51 -10.13
CA SER A 50 -8.85 4.62 -10.95
C SER A 50 -8.10 5.64 -10.08
N ARG A 51 -6.82 5.81 -10.36
CA ARG A 51 -5.99 6.78 -9.65
C ARG A 51 -6.44 8.22 -9.92
N HIS A 52 -6.49 9.05 -8.91
CA HIS A 52 -6.77 10.50 -8.94
C HIS A 52 -8.22 10.91 -9.14
N ASN A 53 -9.05 10.10 -9.74
CA ASN A 53 -10.44 10.43 -10.04
C ASN A 53 -11.35 9.21 -9.87
N VAL A 54 -12.64 9.45 -9.99
CA VAL A 54 -13.63 8.37 -10.03
C VAL A 54 -13.42 7.46 -11.25
N SER A 55 -13.87 6.23 -11.15
CA SER A 55 -13.57 5.16 -12.12
C SER A 55 -14.00 5.45 -13.56
N HIS A 56 -15.04 6.24 -13.77
CA HIS A 56 -15.65 6.45 -15.09
C HIS A 56 -15.10 7.64 -15.88
N TRP A 57 -14.30 8.52 -15.28
CA TRP A 57 -13.78 9.74 -15.95
C TRP A 57 -12.41 10.18 -15.48
N GLY A 58 -11.66 9.30 -14.93
CA GLY A 58 -10.36 9.58 -14.36
C GLY A 58 -9.19 9.29 -15.28
N CYS A 59 -8.02 9.18 -14.69
CA CYS A 59 -6.82 8.81 -15.40
C CYS A 59 -6.86 7.36 -15.89
N GLY A 60 -6.06 7.04 -16.92
CA GLY A 60 -5.98 5.71 -17.50
C GLY A 60 -5.40 4.64 -16.58
N ALA A 61 -4.99 4.98 -15.36
CA ALA A 61 -4.44 4.03 -14.41
C ALA A 61 -5.53 3.10 -13.86
N LYS A 62 -5.27 1.79 -13.90
CA LYS A 62 -6.11 0.73 -13.36
C LYS A 62 -5.26 -0.06 -12.40
N GLU A 63 -5.41 0.18 -11.10
CA GLU A 63 -4.44 -0.25 -10.12
C GLU A 63 -5.13 -0.77 -8.84
N ALA A 64 -4.63 -1.89 -8.30
CA ALA A 64 -5.15 -2.49 -7.06
C ALA A 64 -4.92 -1.60 -5.84
N ARG A 65 -3.90 -0.76 -5.86
CA ARG A 65 -3.54 0.12 -4.74
C ARG A 65 -4.57 1.20 -4.41
N ILE A 66 -5.57 1.40 -5.26
CA ILE A 66 -6.59 2.44 -5.06
C ILE A 66 -7.68 1.97 -4.09
N SER A 67 -8.07 0.71 -4.17
CA SER A 67 -9.07 0.15 -3.29
C SER A 67 -8.60 -1.21 -2.79
N GLN A 68 -8.08 -1.23 -1.59
CA GLN A 68 -7.59 -2.44 -0.96
C GLN A 68 -8.57 -2.95 0.08
N ALA A 69 -8.84 -4.25 0.08
CA ALA A 69 -9.65 -4.88 1.11
C ALA A 69 -9.09 -4.63 2.52
N ALA A 70 -7.77 -4.60 2.67
CA ALA A 70 -7.11 -4.31 3.94
C ALA A 70 -7.44 -2.92 4.52
N TRP A 71 -7.82 -1.95 3.69
CA TRP A 71 -8.24 -0.64 4.16
C TRP A 71 -9.69 -0.62 4.61
N ASN A 72 -10.53 -1.42 3.97
CA ASN A 72 -11.99 -1.43 4.15
C ASN A 72 -12.43 -2.40 5.27
N ARG A 73 -11.62 -3.40 5.61
CA ARG A 73 -11.96 -4.47 6.56
C ARG A 73 -12.35 -3.95 7.95
N PHE A 74 -11.79 -2.83 8.40
CA PHE A 74 -12.13 -2.23 9.70
C PHE A 74 -13.61 -1.87 9.78
N TYR A 75 -14.16 -1.26 8.74
CA TYR A 75 -15.57 -0.93 8.67
C TYR A 75 -16.43 -2.19 8.69
N TYR A 76 -16.07 -3.18 7.90
CA TYR A 76 -16.76 -4.46 7.87
C TYR A 76 -16.79 -5.14 9.24
N TYR A 77 -15.65 -5.25 9.93
CA TYR A 77 -15.58 -5.91 11.23
C TYR A 77 -16.27 -5.13 12.35
N LEU A 78 -16.36 -3.81 12.25
CA LEU A 78 -17.03 -2.98 13.25
C LEU A 78 -18.54 -2.88 13.04
N THR A 79 -19.03 -3.08 11.82
CA THR A 79 -20.45 -2.85 11.46
C THR A 79 -21.17 -4.08 10.93
N THR A 80 -20.42 -5.09 10.47
CA THR A 80 -20.95 -6.21 9.68
C THR A 80 -21.70 -5.77 8.41
N ASP A 81 -21.28 -4.65 7.81
CA ASP A 81 -21.86 -4.15 6.56
C ASP A 81 -21.55 -5.13 5.41
N GLU A 82 -22.59 -5.86 4.97
CA GLU A 82 -22.46 -6.90 3.95
C GLU A 82 -21.99 -6.32 2.60
N ARG A 83 -22.40 -5.09 2.27
CA ARG A 83 -21.95 -4.43 1.04
C ARG A 83 -20.45 -4.21 1.06
N CYS A 84 -19.89 -3.78 2.20
CA CYS A 84 -18.43 -3.68 2.36
C CYS A 84 -17.77 -5.05 2.20
N GLY A 85 -18.39 -6.10 2.74
CA GLY A 85 -17.92 -7.49 2.58
C GLY A 85 -17.88 -7.94 1.13
N ASP A 86 -18.91 -7.63 0.34
CA ASP A 86 -18.98 -7.94 -1.10
C ASP A 86 -17.86 -7.22 -1.88
N LEU A 87 -17.64 -5.93 -1.59
CA LEU A 87 -16.59 -5.13 -2.22
C LEU A 87 -15.18 -5.66 -1.91
N MET A 88 -14.95 -6.14 -0.70
CA MET A 88 -13.68 -6.80 -0.36
C MET A 88 -13.49 -8.11 -1.12
N THR A 89 -14.57 -8.87 -1.32
CA THR A 89 -14.56 -10.10 -2.13
C THR A 89 -14.29 -9.80 -3.61
N GLU A 90 -14.80 -8.71 -4.13
CA GLU A 90 -14.61 -8.29 -5.52
C GLU A 90 -13.14 -8.05 -5.87
N VAL A 91 -12.34 -7.54 -4.93
CA VAL A 91 -10.93 -7.19 -5.18
C VAL A 91 -9.94 -8.32 -4.87
N LYS A 92 -10.36 -9.42 -4.27
CA LYS A 92 -9.47 -10.50 -3.80
C LYS A 92 -8.62 -11.13 -4.90
N ASP A 93 -9.17 -11.25 -6.11
CA ASP A 93 -8.53 -11.87 -7.28
C ASP A 93 -8.11 -10.82 -8.35
N ALA A 94 -8.01 -9.55 -7.96
CA ALA A 94 -7.65 -8.47 -8.87
C ALA A 94 -6.23 -8.63 -9.47
N ASP A 95 -5.36 -9.42 -8.85
CA ASP A 95 -4.05 -9.77 -9.40
C ASP A 95 -4.14 -10.56 -10.72
N HIS A 96 -5.22 -11.33 -10.96
CA HIS A 96 -5.44 -12.03 -12.23
C HIS A 96 -5.66 -11.07 -13.40
N LYS A 97 -6.03 -9.81 -13.13
CA LYS A 97 -6.10 -8.77 -14.18
C LYS A 97 -4.74 -8.45 -14.81
N LEU A 98 -3.65 -8.79 -14.11
CA LEU A 98 -2.30 -8.57 -14.63
C LEU A 98 -1.93 -9.47 -15.82
N TYR A 99 -2.71 -10.52 -16.12
CA TYR A 99 -2.57 -11.28 -17.36
C TYR A 99 -2.83 -10.40 -18.60
N ASP A 100 -3.80 -9.48 -18.49
CA ASP A 100 -4.24 -8.62 -19.60
C ASP A 100 -3.79 -7.18 -19.43
N LEU A 101 -3.60 -6.71 -18.19
CA LEU A 101 -3.27 -5.33 -17.84
C LEU A 101 -1.86 -5.24 -17.27
N ASP A 102 -0.97 -4.61 -18.02
CA ASP A 102 0.37 -4.34 -17.52
C ASP A 102 0.38 -3.09 -16.61
N PRO A 103 0.82 -3.19 -15.34
CA PRO A 103 0.86 -2.05 -14.43
C PRO A 103 1.84 -0.97 -14.88
N MET A 104 2.84 -1.32 -15.70
CA MET A 104 3.82 -0.37 -16.23
C MET A 104 3.35 0.30 -17.51
N ARG A 105 2.38 -0.25 -18.20
CA ARG A 105 1.75 0.34 -19.41
C ARG A 105 2.77 0.89 -20.41
N LEU A 106 2.57 2.16 -20.81
CA LEU A 106 3.45 2.85 -21.75
C LEU A 106 4.79 3.27 -21.15
N ALA A 107 4.92 3.33 -19.83
CA ALA A 107 6.17 3.75 -19.19
C ALA A 107 7.30 2.72 -19.38
N GLN A 108 6.95 1.44 -19.46
CA GLN A 108 7.88 0.35 -19.74
C GLN A 108 7.19 -0.70 -20.62
N PRO A 109 6.99 -0.42 -21.89
CA PRO A 109 6.31 -1.34 -22.81
C PRO A 109 7.10 -2.64 -22.95
N ARG A 110 6.41 -3.79 -23.09
CA ARG A 110 7.05 -5.10 -23.21
C ARG A 110 7.93 -5.22 -24.45
N SER A 111 7.69 -4.41 -25.48
CA SER A 111 8.55 -4.33 -26.67
C SER A 111 9.97 -3.85 -26.35
N GLU A 112 10.11 -2.94 -25.40
CA GLU A 112 11.40 -2.39 -24.96
C GLU A 112 11.95 -3.10 -23.72
N TYR A 113 11.06 -3.63 -22.90
CA TYR A 113 11.35 -4.33 -21.64
C TYR A 113 10.74 -5.74 -21.67
N PRO A 114 11.32 -6.65 -22.44
CA PRO A 114 10.76 -7.99 -22.62
C PRO A 114 10.74 -8.75 -21.30
N CYS A 115 9.66 -9.51 -21.13
CA CYS A 115 9.46 -10.35 -19.96
C CYS A 115 8.68 -11.60 -20.38
N THR A 116 9.19 -12.77 -20.05
CA THR A 116 8.58 -14.05 -20.39
C THR A 116 7.56 -14.52 -19.36
N ALA A 117 7.56 -13.90 -18.17
CA ALA A 117 6.58 -14.21 -17.13
C ALA A 117 5.15 -13.91 -17.58
N PRO A 118 4.16 -14.65 -17.07
CA PRO A 118 2.74 -14.44 -17.40
C PRO A 118 2.27 -13.01 -17.19
N ALA A 119 2.74 -12.38 -16.11
CA ALA A 119 2.42 -11.02 -15.74
C ALA A 119 3.65 -10.25 -15.25
N ARG A 120 3.50 -8.96 -14.99
CA ARG A 120 4.51 -8.11 -14.35
C ARG A 120 3.89 -7.34 -13.20
N LEU A 121 4.68 -7.05 -12.15
CA LEU A 121 4.27 -6.16 -11.06
C LEU A 121 5.47 -5.44 -10.43
N ARG A 122 5.17 -4.41 -9.67
CA ARG A 122 6.14 -3.72 -8.78
C ARG A 122 5.89 -4.17 -7.34
N ILE A 123 6.93 -4.30 -6.54
CA ILE A 123 6.80 -4.78 -5.16
C ILE A 123 5.93 -3.82 -4.33
N GLY A 124 6.30 -2.55 -4.28
CA GLY A 124 5.67 -1.58 -3.39
C GLY A 124 4.21 -1.28 -3.72
N PRO A 125 3.90 -0.71 -4.89
CA PRO A 125 2.55 -0.26 -5.20
C PRO A 125 1.60 -1.38 -5.64
N ASP A 126 2.12 -2.49 -6.14
CA ASP A 126 1.29 -3.56 -6.69
C ASP A 126 1.24 -4.77 -5.75
N TRP A 127 2.38 -5.43 -5.50
CA TRP A 127 2.38 -6.68 -4.72
C TRP A 127 1.82 -6.48 -3.31
N LEU A 128 2.21 -5.38 -2.61
CA LEU A 128 1.68 -5.14 -1.26
C LEU A 128 0.17 -4.86 -1.26
N ALA A 129 -0.36 -4.25 -2.32
CA ALA A 129 -1.80 -4.08 -2.46
C ALA A 129 -2.53 -5.43 -2.61
N TYR A 130 -2.02 -6.30 -3.50
CA TYR A 130 -2.56 -7.65 -3.65
C TYR A 130 -2.38 -8.47 -2.38
N ALA A 131 -1.23 -8.40 -1.72
CA ALA A 131 -1.00 -9.07 -0.46
C ALA A 131 -2.01 -8.64 0.62
N GLY A 132 -2.36 -7.35 0.66
CA GLY A 132 -3.41 -6.83 1.54
C GLY A 132 -4.79 -7.42 1.23
N ASN A 133 -5.13 -7.58 -0.05
CA ASN A 133 -6.37 -8.22 -0.47
C ASN A 133 -6.39 -9.71 -0.11
N TRP A 134 -5.31 -10.43 -0.38
CA TRP A 134 -5.17 -11.85 -0.04
C TRP A 134 -5.19 -12.09 1.47
N MET A 135 -4.50 -11.26 2.23
CA MET A 135 -4.48 -11.33 3.70
C MET A 135 -5.89 -11.18 4.26
N THR A 136 -6.65 -10.23 3.76
CA THR A 136 -8.04 -9.98 4.19
C THR A 136 -8.96 -11.14 3.82
N GLU A 137 -8.82 -11.71 2.63
CA GLU A 137 -9.63 -12.86 2.22
C GLU A 137 -9.28 -14.11 3.04
N TRP A 138 -7.99 -14.37 3.29
CA TRP A 138 -7.57 -15.45 4.17
C TRP A 138 -8.10 -15.26 5.60
N GLU A 139 -8.00 -14.04 6.15
CA GLU A 139 -8.52 -13.72 7.48
C GLU A 139 -10.03 -13.96 7.59
N ARG A 140 -10.79 -13.58 6.58
CA ARG A 140 -12.26 -13.70 6.56
C ARG A 140 -12.77 -15.12 6.35
N THR A 141 -12.10 -15.89 5.51
CA THR A 141 -12.63 -17.17 5.02
C THR A 141 -11.83 -18.39 5.47
N GLY A 142 -10.61 -18.19 5.96
CA GLY A 142 -9.67 -19.27 6.24
C GLY A 142 -9.09 -19.93 4.99
N ASN A 143 -9.33 -19.40 3.78
CA ASN A 143 -8.83 -19.97 2.54
C ASN A 143 -7.31 -19.82 2.43
N THR A 144 -6.61 -20.92 2.65
CA THR A 144 -5.15 -20.96 2.68
C THR A 144 -4.48 -20.71 1.32
N ALA A 145 -5.21 -20.80 0.21
CA ALA A 145 -4.65 -20.48 -1.10
C ALA A 145 -4.15 -19.04 -1.17
N TYR A 146 -4.86 -18.10 -0.54
CA TYR A 146 -4.42 -16.70 -0.46
C TYR A 146 -3.20 -16.51 0.44
N ARG A 147 -3.15 -17.20 1.58
CA ARG A 147 -1.95 -17.25 2.43
C ARG A 147 -0.74 -17.77 1.65
N ASP A 148 -0.94 -18.81 0.86
CA ASP A 148 0.15 -19.47 0.14
C ASP A 148 0.72 -18.54 -0.97
N LYS A 149 -0.13 -17.71 -1.60
CA LYS A 149 0.32 -16.63 -2.51
C LYS A 149 1.16 -15.57 -1.78
N ILE A 150 0.77 -15.17 -0.57
CA ILE A 150 1.55 -14.26 0.28
C ILE A 150 2.93 -14.87 0.56
N ILE A 151 2.96 -16.12 1.03
CA ILE A 151 4.19 -16.85 1.35
C ILE A 151 5.11 -16.95 0.13
N ALA A 152 4.55 -17.28 -1.04
CA ALA A 152 5.30 -17.35 -2.28
C ALA A 152 5.98 -16.02 -2.64
N GLY A 153 5.22 -14.91 -2.55
CA GLY A 153 5.76 -13.57 -2.79
C GLY A 153 6.80 -13.15 -1.76
N MET A 154 6.55 -13.39 -0.47
CA MET A 154 7.52 -13.09 0.60
C MET A 154 8.86 -13.80 0.37
N LYS A 155 8.82 -15.09 0.08
CA LYS A 155 10.02 -15.90 -0.22
C LYS A 155 10.73 -15.41 -1.47
N SER A 156 9.98 -15.11 -2.53
CA SER A 156 10.55 -14.59 -3.78
C SER A 156 11.28 -13.26 -3.57
N ILE A 157 10.66 -12.32 -2.87
CA ILE A 157 11.25 -11.00 -2.59
C ILE A 157 12.50 -11.12 -1.72
N ALA A 158 12.47 -11.99 -0.72
CA ALA A 158 13.57 -12.14 0.24
C ALA A 158 14.89 -12.59 -0.43
N VAL A 159 14.82 -13.30 -1.55
CA VAL A 159 15.99 -13.80 -2.28
C VAL A 159 16.41 -12.92 -3.47
N LEU A 160 15.66 -11.84 -3.77
CA LEU A 160 16.07 -10.89 -4.80
C LEU A 160 17.39 -10.20 -4.42
N PRO A 161 18.27 -9.86 -5.39
CA PRO A 161 19.55 -9.19 -5.11
C PRO A 161 19.42 -7.92 -4.27
N ASN A 162 18.41 -7.13 -4.54
CA ASN A 162 18.12 -5.88 -3.81
C ASN A 162 16.89 -6.01 -2.89
N ARG A 163 16.34 -7.21 -2.72
CA ARG A 163 15.17 -7.48 -1.87
C ARG A 163 14.06 -6.44 -2.12
N LEU A 164 13.57 -5.78 -1.07
CA LEU A 164 12.54 -4.74 -1.16
C LEU A 164 13.00 -3.43 -1.82
N PHE A 165 14.29 -3.25 -2.03
CA PHE A 165 14.85 -2.13 -2.80
C PHE A 165 14.94 -2.42 -4.30
N THR A 166 14.32 -3.50 -4.78
CA THR A 166 14.32 -3.85 -6.19
C THR A 166 13.38 -2.96 -7.00
N GLY A 167 13.86 -2.42 -8.09
CA GLY A 167 13.10 -1.60 -9.03
C GLY A 167 14.02 -0.72 -9.88
N PRO A 168 13.51 0.34 -10.53
CA PRO A 168 12.13 0.82 -10.66
C PRO A 168 11.27 0.01 -11.62
N LYS A 169 11.85 -0.95 -12.33
CA LYS A 169 11.14 -1.77 -13.31
C LYS A 169 10.25 -2.81 -12.64
N ALA A 170 9.24 -3.25 -13.38
CA ALA A 170 8.40 -4.36 -12.96
C ALA A 170 9.19 -5.67 -12.96
N LEU A 171 8.82 -6.54 -12.05
CA LEU A 171 9.33 -7.91 -11.95
C LEU A 171 8.36 -8.88 -12.63
N GLY A 172 8.85 -10.03 -13.07
CA GLY A 172 8.01 -11.12 -13.51
C GLY A 172 7.12 -11.61 -12.37
N PHE A 173 5.89 -11.95 -12.69
CA PHE A 173 4.90 -12.38 -11.71
C PHE A 173 4.00 -13.47 -12.31
N ASP A 174 3.67 -14.45 -11.49
CA ASP A 174 2.65 -15.42 -11.81
C ASP A 174 1.44 -15.24 -10.87
N PRO A 175 0.33 -14.69 -11.37
CA PRO A 175 -0.88 -14.51 -10.57
C PRO A 175 -1.47 -15.81 -10.01
N SER A 176 -1.24 -16.94 -10.66
CA SER A 176 -1.79 -18.22 -10.18
C SER A 176 -1.11 -18.73 -8.92
N THR A 177 0.19 -18.46 -8.77
CA THR A 177 1.03 -18.97 -7.68
C THR A 177 1.46 -17.90 -6.67
N GLY A 178 1.43 -16.63 -7.07
CA GLY A 178 1.99 -15.52 -6.29
C GLY A 178 3.52 -15.39 -6.37
N ILE A 179 4.18 -16.20 -7.20
CA ILE A 179 5.65 -16.19 -7.36
C ILE A 179 6.10 -14.96 -8.13
N ILE A 180 7.13 -14.29 -7.61
CA ILE A 180 7.83 -13.19 -8.29
C ILE A 180 9.15 -13.71 -8.81
N THR A 181 9.45 -13.39 -10.07
CA THR A 181 10.66 -13.85 -10.77
C THR A 181 11.53 -12.69 -11.23
N THR A 182 12.79 -13.02 -11.56
CA THR A 182 13.79 -12.04 -11.99
C THR A 182 13.84 -11.84 -13.50
N GLU A 183 12.88 -12.37 -14.23
CA GLU A 183 12.90 -12.42 -15.70
C GLU A 183 12.81 -11.05 -16.37
N CYS A 184 12.28 -10.05 -15.65
CA CYS A 184 12.08 -8.70 -16.17
C CYS A 184 13.14 -7.68 -15.70
N ASP A 185 14.35 -8.10 -15.41
CA ASP A 185 15.49 -7.28 -14.96
C ASP A 185 15.38 -6.69 -13.54
N PRO A 186 15.79 -7.45 -12.53
CA PRO A 186 15.75 -7.02 -11.12
C PRO A 186 17.00 -6.27 -10.67
N LYS A 187 17.93 -5.93 -11.55
CA LYS A 187 19.28 -5.50 -11.16
C LYS A 187 19.35 -4.08 -10.61
N LEU A 188 18.35 -3.24 -10.90
CA LEU A 188 18.34 -1.86 -10.42
C LEU A 188 17.84 -1.75 -9.00
N GLU A 189 18.59 -1.02 -8.19
CA GLU A 189 18.18 -0.64 -6.85
C GLU A 189 17.31 0.61 -6.89
N THR A 190 16.25 0.64 -6.10
CA THR A 190 15.37 1.81 -5.97
C THR A 190 14.75 1.90 -4.59
N THR A 191 14.23 3.09 -4.26
CA THR A 191 13.27 3.26 -3.18
C THR A 191 11.91 3.64 -3.78
N ASN A 192 10.86 3.01 -3.31
CA ASN A 192 9.51 3.33 -3.74
C ASN A 192 8.71 3.91 -2.57
N HIS A 193 8.55 5.24 -2.57
CA HIS A 193 7.79 5.93 -1.53
C HIS A 193 6.30 5.52 -1.52
N LEU A 194 5.77 5.06 -2.64
CA LEU A 194 4.38 4.59 -2.74
C LEU A 194 4.11 3.43 -1.77
N MET A 195 5.10 2.58 -1.52
CA MET A 195 4.98 1.51 -0.54
C MET A 195 4.69 2.05 0.87
N THR A 196 5.32 3.17 1.24
CA THR A 196 5.19 3.74 2.58
C THR A 196 3.93 4.58 2.78
N ILE A 197 3.42 5.20 1.72
CA ILE A 197 2.27 6.11 1.80
C ILE A 197 0.94 5.47 1.42
N MET A 198 0.96 4.26 0.88
CA MET A 198 -0.25 3.54 0.46
C MET A 198 -0.58 2.35 1.37
N GLY A 199 -0.18 2.41 2.63
CA GLY A 199 -0.49 1.37 3.60
C GLY A 199 0.34 0.10 3.51
N GLY A 200 1.35 0.06 2.63
CA GLY A 200 2.19 -1.12 2.46
C GLY A 200 3.04 -1.45 3.69
N PHE A 201 3.42 -0.44 4.46
CA PHE A 201 4.12 -0.65 5.73
C PHE A 201 3.27 -1.41 6.74
N GLU A 202 2.03 -1.00 6.90
CA GLU A 202 1.08 -1.59 7.83
C GLU A 202 0.78 -3.05 7.43
N ILE A 203 0.55 -3.29 6.14
CA ILE A 203 0.32 -4.63 5.59
C ILE A 203 1.55 -5.53 5.80
N ALA A 204 2.75 -5.05 5.48
CA ALA A 204 3.98 -5.81 5.69
C ALA A 204 4.22 -6.15 7.16
N ASN A 205 3.90 -5.21 8.06
CA ASN A 205 3.98 -5.42 9.50
C ASN A 205 2.99 -6.48 10.00
N GLU A 206 1.76 -6.47 9.50
CA GLU A 206 0.78 -7.50 9.85
C GLU A 206 1.18 -8.88 9.31
N MET A 207 1.59 -8.96 8.04
CA MET A 207 2.09 -10.21 7.46
C MET A 207 3.25 -10.80 8.27
N MET A 208 4.16 -9.96 8.76
CA MET A 208 5.29 -10.41 9.58
C MET A 208 4.85 -10.99 10.94
N ARG A 209 3.69 -10.58 11.45
CA ARG A 209 3.11 -11.13 12.69
C ARG A 209 2.33 -12.42 12.46
N MET A 210 1.72 -12.56 11.29
CA MET A 210 0.85 -13.68 10.95
C MET A 210 1.61 -14.86 10.34
N ILE A 211 2.75 -14.59 9.67
CA ILE A 211 3.50 -15.59 8.88
C ILE A 211 4.97 -15.53 9.30
N ASP A 212 5.47 -16.62 9.85
CA ASP A 212 6.85 -16.73 10.29
C ASP A 212 7.75 -17.19 9.15
N ILE A 213 8.39 -16.25 8.47
CA ILE A 213 9.40 -16.46 7.44
C ILE A 213 10.63 -15.62 7.82
N PRO A 214 11.67 -16.25 8.39
CA PRO A 214 12.86 -15.52 8.85
C PRO A 214 13.52 -14.67 7.79
N GLU A 215 13.61 -15.14 6.56
CA GLU A 215 14.22 -14.43 5.43
C GLU A 215 13.43 -13.17 5.04
N TRP A 216 12.11 -13.25 5.11
CA TRP A 216 11.26 -12.07 4.91
C TRP A 216 11.43 -11.06 6.06
N LYS A 217 11.43 -11.54 7.28
CA LYS A 217 11.63 -10.70 8.47
C LYS A 217 12.94 -9.93 8.37
N ASP A 218 14.03 -10.61 8.01
CA ASP A 218 15.33 -10.00 7.79
C ASP A 218 15.28 -8.94 6.67
N ALA A 219 14.69 -9.28 5.52
CA ALA A 219 14.55 -8.37 4.39
C ALA A 219 13.70 -7.14 4.72
N TRP A 220 12.62 -7.32 5.47
CA TRP A 220 11.73 -6.24 5.88
C TRP A 220 12.38 -5.30 6.91
N LEU A 221 13.04 -5.84 7.93
CA LEU A 221 13.74 -5.04 8.92
C LEU A 221 14.94 -4.28 8.32
N ASP A 222 15.68 -4.91 7.42
CA ASP A 222 16.73 -4.26 6.65
C ASP A 222 16.18 -3.09 5.81
N HIS A 223 15.05 -3.29 5.13
CA HIS A 223 14.37 -2.24 4.38
C HIS A 223 13.96 -1.07 5.29
N ALA A 224 13.29 -1.36 6.40
CA ALA A 224 12.82 -0.35 7.34
C ALA A 224 13.98 0.46 7.96
N ALA A 225 15.09 -0.20 8.30
CA ALA A 225 16.26 0.43 8.88
C ALA A 225 16.99 1.35 7.89
N ARG A 226 17.12 0.93 6.63
CA ARG A 226 17.93 1.63 5.63
C ARG A 226 17.16 2.57 4.71
N TYR A 227 15.82 2.55 4.75
CA TYR A 227 14.98 3.27 3.78
C TYR A 227 15.32 4.76 3.69
N LYS A 228 15.43 5.45 4.81
CA LYS A 228 15.74 6.90 4.84
C LYS A 228 17.04 7.23 4.11
N LYS A 229 18.10 6.47 4.39
CA LYS A 229 19.40 6.64 3.76
C LYS A 229 19.34 6.34 2.27
N LYS A 230 18.74 5.22 1.89
CA LYS A 230 18.59 4.81 0.50
C LYS A 230 17.71 5.77 -0.31
N ALA A 231 16.63 6.28 0.26
CA ALA A 231 15.78 7.27 -0.40
C ALA A 231 16.53 8.57 -0.69
N TRP A 232 17.43 8.98 0.18
CA TRP A 232 18.29 10.12 -0.08
C TRP A 232 19.35 9.82 -1.15
N GLU A 233 20.06 8.70 -1.04
CA GLU A 233 21.12 8.31 -1.97
C GLU A 233 20.62 8.10 -3.40
N LEU A 234 19.47 7.46 -3.58
CA LEU A 234 18.99 7.03 -4.88
C LEU A 234 18.08 8.06 -5.58
N SER A 235 17.35 8.87 -4.83
CA SER A 235 16.35 9.79 -5.40
C SER A 235 16.35 11.19 -4.80
N HIS A 236 17.29 11.51 -3.91
CA HIS A 236 17.31 12.74 -3.12
C HIS A 236 15.96 13.02 -2.43
N SER A 237 15.22 11.97 -2.13
CA SER A 237 13.90 12.08 -1.53
C SER A 237 14.03 12.61 -0.10
N ARG A 238 13.27 13.66 0.18
CA ARG A 238 13.12 14.22 1.53
C ARG A 238 11.93 13.63 2.27
N PHE A 239 11.30 12.59 1.73
CA PHE A 239 10.25 11.88 2.44
C PHE A 239 10.82 11.31 3.73
N ARG A 240 10.37 11.86 4.84
CA ARG A 240 10.79 11.42 6.16
C ARG A 240 9.85 10.32 6.61
N VAL A 241 10.45 9.22 6.99
CA VAL A 241 9.76 7.99 7.39
C VAL A 241 10.26 7.57 8.77
N SER A 242 10.24 8.50 9.72
CA SER A 242 10.67 8.25 11.10
C SER A 242 10.00 7.02 11.72
N HIS A 243 8.76 6.70 11.34
CA HIS A 243 8.05 5.50 11.78
C HIS A 243 8.72 4.20 11.32
N LEU A 244 9.25 4.13 10.08
CA LEU A 244 10.00 2.96 9.61
C LEU A 244 11.26 2.73 10.45
N MET A 245 12.00 3.80 10.71
CA MET A 245 13.22 3.74 11.50
C MET A 245 12.92 3.37 12.96
N ALA A 246 11.86 3.93 13.55
CA ALA A 246 11.42 3.59 14.90
C ALA A 246 10.99 2.11 15.01
N TYR A 247 10.28 1.61 14.00
CA TYR A 247 9.88 0.22 13.92
C TYR A 247 11.09 -0.72 13.85
N ALA A 248 12.04 -0.44 12.96
CA ALA A 248 13.28 -1.22 12.86
C ALA A 248 14.07 -1.17 14.17
N ALA A 249 14.20 0.01 14.78
CA ALA A 249 14.88 0.18 16.07
C ALA A 249 14.29 -0.68 17.18
N TYR A 250 12.97 -0.76 17.25
CA TYR A 250 12.29 -1.61 18.23
C TYR A 250 12.61 -3.09 18.03
N HIS A 251 12.48 -3.60 16.81
CA HIS A 251 12.71 -5.01 16.51
C HIS A 251 14.19 -5.42 16.59
N LEU A 252 15.10 -4.51 16.20
CA LEU A 252 16.53 -4.73 16.24
C LEU A 252 17.16 -4.37 17.61
N ARG A 253 16.36 -3.86 18.56
CA ARG A 253 16.81 -3.37 19.87
C ARG A 253 17.94 -2.35 19.75
N ASN A 254 17.82 -1.42 18.79
CA ASN A 254 18.83 -0.42 18.48
C ASN A 254 18.42 0.96 19.04
N THR A 255 18.97 1.31 20.21
CA THR A 255 18.67 2.57 20.90
C THR A 255 19.08 3.80 20.09
N GLN A 256 20.26 3.77 19.45
CA GLN A 256 20.73 4.89 18.64
C GLN A 256 19.76 5.18 17.48
N MET A 257 19.30 4.14 16.79
CA MET A 257 18.32 4.29 15.71
C MET A 257 16.98 4.82 16.24
N ALA A 258 16.56 4.44 17.45
CA ALA A 258 15.37 4.99 18.09
C ALA A 258 15.51 6.49 18.37
N GLU A 259 16.65 6.92 18.90
CA GLU A 259 16.96 8.34 19.14
C GLU A 259 16.97 9.15 17.84
N GLU A 260 17.55 8.61 16.79
CA GLU A 260 17.53 9.23 15.46
C GLU A 260 16.11 9.37 14.90
N ALA A 261 15.26 8.36 15.08
CA ALA A 261 13.87 8.40 14.66
C ALA A 261 13.08 9.48 15.40
N TRP A 262 13.24 9.57 16.71
CA TRP A 262 12.64 10.63 17.54
C TRP A 262 13.12 12.02 17.12
N LYS A 263 14.42 12.21 16.98
CA LYS A 263 15.00 13.47 16.52
C LYS A 263 14.44 13.90 15.17
N ASP A 264 14.30 12.96 14.22
CA ASP A 264 13.71 13.23 12.90
C ASP A 264 12.25 13.65 13.02
N LEU A 265 11.47 13.01 13.88
CA LEU A 265 10.07 13.36 14.14
C LEU A 265 9.94 14.76 14.75
N PHE A 266 10.68 15.06 15.80
CA PHE A 266 10.61 16.35 16.50
C PHE A 266 11.10 17.51 15.65
N THR A 267 12.14 17.35 14.85
CA THR A 267 12.60 18.38 13.92
C THR A 267 11.49 18.80 12.94
N ARG A 268 10.55 17.90 12.63
CA ARG A 268 9.36 18.22 11.82
C ARG A 268 8.31 19.00 12.61
N LEU A 269 8.12 18.65 13.88
CA LEU A 269 7.13 19.28 14.73
C LEU A 269 7.51 20.72 15.09
N GLU A 270 8.78 21.06 15.16
CA GLU A 270 9.25 22.42 15.40
C GLU A 270 8.75 23.43 14.37
N HIS A 271 8.43 22.97 13.16
CA HIS A 271 7.88 23.80 12.09
C HIS A 271 6.34 23.69 11.97
N THR A 272 5.71 22.93 12.84
CA THR A 272 4.25 22.75 12.84
C THR A 272 3.66 23.77 13.81
N PRO A 273 2.69 24.60 13.39
CA PRO A 273 2.03 25.52 14.31
C PRO A 273 1.47 24.77 15.51
N ALA A 274 1.71 25.29 16.72
CA ALA A 274 1.16 24.69 17.93
C ALA A 274 -0.38 24.74 17.93
N PRO A 275 -1.07 23.67 18.35
CA PRO A 275 -2.51 23.74 18.61
C PRO A 275 -2.81 24.73 19.75
N PRO A 276 -3.99 25.36 19.78
CA PRO A 276 -5.09 25.14 18.85
C PRO A 276 -4.93 25.94 17.57
N PHE A 277 -5.11 25.26 16.44
CA PHE A 277 -5.31 26.00 15.19
C PHE A 277 -6.58 26.81 15.33
N ARG A 278 -6.50 28.11 15.21
CA ARG A 278 -7.69 28.88 14.92
C ARG A 278 -8.05 28.57 13.47
N ILE A 279 -9.06 27.77 13.28
CA ILE A 279 -9.79 27.74 12.01
C ILE A 279 -10.53 29.07 11.98
N THR A 280 -9.87 30.09 11.49
CA THR A 280 -10.52 31.36 11.18
C THR A 280 -11.28 31.14 9.89
N THR A 281 -12.51 30.70 10.03
CA THR A 281 -13.59 30.92 9.07
C THR A 281 -13.28 30.49 7.62
N ILE A 282 -13.64 29.26 7.30
CA ILE A 282 -14.07 28.97 5.94
C ILE A 282 -15.41 29.70 5.80
N LEU A 283 -15.46 30.75 4.98
CA LEU A 283 -16.71 31.38 4.61
C LEU A 283 -17.22 30.67 3.35
N PRO A 284 -18.19 29.75 3.49
CA PRO A 284 -18.59 28.88 2.38
C PRO A 284 -19.11 29.59 1.14
N PRO A 285 -19.72 30.80 1.22
CA PRO A 285 -20.26 31.44 0.01
C PRO A 285 -19.21 32.11 -0.88
N GLU A 286 -17.99 32.29 -0.40
CA GLU A 286 -16.98 33.08 -1.12
C GLU A 286 -15.87 32.24 -1.72
N VAL A 287 -15.87 30.94 -1.47
CA VAL A 287 -14.93 30.00 -2.09
C VAL A 287 -15.63 29.45 -3.32
N PRO A 288 -15.19 29.80 -4.55
CA PRO A 288 -15.67 29.12 -5.74
C PRO A 288 -15.43 27.63 -5.59
N SER A 289 -16.47 26.83 -5.71
CA SER A 289 -16.32 25.39 -5.77
C SER A 289 -15.35 25.06 -6.89
N PRO A 290 -14.23 24.41 -6.62
CA PRO A 290 -13.42 23.91 -7.70
C PRO A 290 -14.24 22.84 -8.43
N LEU A 291 -14.68 23.17 -9.62
CA LEU A 291 -15.26 22.22 -10.57
C LEU A 291 -14.18 21.26 -11.08
#